data_543aa1fcc6b7d2ed4e1ad2a3fd06aba2
#
_entry.id   543aa1fcc6b7d2ed4e1ad2a3fd06aba2
#
_cell.length_a   1.000
_cell.length_b   1.000
_cell.length_c   1.000
_cell.angle_alpha   90.00
_cell.angle_beta   90.00
_cell.angle_gamma   90.00
#
_symmetry.space_group_name_H-M   'P 1'
#
loop_
_entity.id
_entity.type
_entity.pdbx_description
1 polymer ?
#
loop_
_entity_poly.entity_id
_entity_poly.type
_entity_poly.pdbx_seq_one_letter_code
_entity_poly.pdbx_strand_id
1 'polypeptide(L)'
;SEVKDTQEQKFALSQRASKFENRLAKLMSDRESIVNRMWEDYELTYSDAAELERPEGFEYSSATVRIKELKDSIRALGNINIDSIEEYKNVKERFDFLTVQTSDLEKSKAELDSVIEEMMDIMQKNFAEQFKIINIGFNKVFSELFGGGSAHLSLTEPDNVLESGIEIEAQPPGKKLQSLTLLSGGERAFTAIALLFAILDVRPTPFCILDEIEAALDDANVYRYADYLHKYSSKTQFIVVTHRRGTMEAANILYGVTMQEKGISKLLSLNIDEVNL
;
A
#
# COMPACT_ATOMS: atom_id res chain seq x y z
N SER A 1 112.83 34.25 -28.56
CA SER A 1 112.09 34.59 -27.34
C SER A 1 110.68 35.10 -27.64
N GLU A 2 110.52 36.08 -28.54
CA GLU A 2 109.24 36.70 -28.84
C GLU A 2 108.15 35.77 -29.47
N VAL A 3 108.57 34.81 -30.32
CA VAL A 3 107.62 33.85 -30.95
C VAL A 3 107.05 32.90 -29.92
N LYS A 4 107.82 32.52 -28.90
CA LYS A 4 107.38 31.62 -27.83
C LYS A 4 106.38 32.33 -26.89
N ASP A 5 106.67 33.56 -26.51
CA ASP A 5 105.75 34.38 -25.70
C ASP A 5 104.42 34.66 -26.40
N THR A 6 104.48 34.90 -27.73
CA THR A 6 103.28 35.10 -28.52
C THR A 6 102.43 33.82 -28.67
N GLN A 7 103.08 32.64 -28.74
CA GLN A 7 102.40 31.35 -28.74
C GLN A 7 101.77 31.02 -27.37
N GLU A 8 102.45 31.34 -26.26
CA GLU A 8 101.83 31.17 -24.93
C GLU A 8 100.63 32.10 -24.70
N GLN A 9 100.77 33.35 -25.13
CA GLN A 9 99.66 34.30 -25.08
C GLN A 9 98.49 33.85 -25.94
N LYS A 10 98.72 33.36 -27.16
CA LYS A 10 97.68 32.83 -28.06
C LYS A 10 97.00 31.61 -27.40
N PHE A 11 97.73 30.69 -26.79
CA PHE A 11 97.23 29.53 -26.08
C PHE A 11 96.37 29.94 -24.87
N ALA A 12 96.84 30.91 -24.07
CA ALA A 12 96.12 31.42 -22.91
C ALA A 12 94.78 32.11 -23.32
N LEU A 13 94.79 32.89 -24.41
CA LEU A 13 93.62 33.53 -24.97
C LEU A 13 92.64 32.49 -25.51
N SER A 14 93.10 31.45 -26.21
CA SER A 14 92.31 30.38 -26.71
C SER A 14 91.60 29.61 -25.58
N GLN A 15 92.36 29.32 -24.48
CA GLN A 15 91.76 28.70 -23.29
C GLN A 15 90.68 29.58 -22.61
N ARG A 16 90.91 30.91 -22.55
CA ARG A 16 89.92 31.87 -22.05
C ARG A 16 88.74 31.92 -22.92
N ALA A 17 88.86 32.00 -24.26
CA ALA A 17 87.77 31.98 -25.22
C ALA A 17 86.92 30.73 -25.04
N SER A 18 87.56 29.53 -24.98
CA SER A 18 86.82 28.26 -24.75
C SER A 18 86.13 28.23 -23.39
N LYS A 19 86.69 28.81 -22.33
CA LYS A 19 85.95 28.93 -21.06
C LYS A 19 84.75 29.83 -21.14
N PHE A 20 84.81 30.92 -21.86
CA PHE A 20 83.70 31.82 -22.06
C PHE A 20 82.60 31.20 -22.96
N GLU A 21 82.99 30.51 -24.04
CA GLU A 21 82.07 29.77 -24.89
C GLU A 21 81.31 28.71 -24.12
N ASN A 22 81.99 27.90 -23.32
CA ASN A 22 81.39 26.91 -22.44
C ASN A 22 80.43 27.53 -21.40
N ARG A 23 80.83 28.68 -20.84
CA ARG A 23 79.94 29.40 -19.88
C ARG A 23 78.73 30.00 -20.58
N LEU A 24 78.89 30.53 -21.80
CA LEU A 24 77.77 31.07 -22.63
C LEU A 24 76.83 29.93 -22.99
N ALA A 25 77.37 28.80 -23.46
CA ALA A 25 76.49 27.65 -23.80
C ALA A 25 75.70 27.16 -22.60
N LYS A 26 76.37 27.11 -21.40
CA LYS A 26 75.64 26.75 -20.16
C LYS A 26 74.55 27.74 -19.82
N LEU A 27 74.80 29.06 -19.88
CA LEU A 27 73.78 30.10 -19.60
C LEU A 27 72.64 30.08 -20.61
N MET A 28 72.94 29.78 -21.88
CA MET A 28 71.85 29.61 -22.89
C MET A 28 70.98 28.41 -22.59
N SER A 29 71.57 27.27 -22.22
CA SER A 29 70.80 26.07 -21.81
C SER A 29 70.00 26.33 -20.56
N ASP A 30 70.57 26.98 -19.55
CA ASP A 30 69.89 27.31 -18.29
C ASP A 30 68.66 28.27 -18.59
N ARG A 31 68.88 29.26 -19.49
CA ARG A 31 67.81 30.16 -19.93
C ARG A 31 66.71 29.44 -20.64
N GLU A 32 67.05 28.56 -21.59
CA GLU A 32 66.08 27.77 -22.33
C GLU A 32 65.28 26.83 -21.36
N SER A 33 65.94 26.19 -20.43
CA SER A 33 65.25 25.38 -19.42
C SER A 33 64.29 26.18 -18.55
N ILE A 34 64.66 27.43 -18.18
CA ILE A 34 63.74 28.31 -17.42
C ILE A 34 62.55 28.71 -18.22
N VAL A 35 62.72 29.10 -19.49
CA VAL A 35 61.64 29.53 -20.39
C VAL A 35 60.68 28.36 -20.62
N ASN A 36 61.19 27.17 -20.91
CA ASN A 36 60.34 26.00 -21.12
C ASN A 36 59.54 25.66 -19.84
N ARG A 37 60.19 25.69 -18.65
CA ARG A 37 59.48 25.46 -17.39
C ARG A 37 58.43 26.54 -17.08
N MET A 38 58.71 27.81 -17.44
CA MET A 38 57.71 28.89 -17.29
C MET A 38 56.47 28.60 -18.14
N TRP A 39 56.66 28.09 -19.35
CA TRP A 39 55.55 27.71 -20.21
C TRP A 39 54.82 26.46 -19.75
N GLU A 40 55.56 25.39 -19.40
CA GLU A 40 54.96 24.12 -18.98
C GLU A 40 54.23 24.21 -17.64
N ASP A 41 54.81 24.93 -16.66
CA ASP A 41 54.23 25.00 -15.32
C ASP A 41 53.18 26.11 -15.16
N TYR A 42 53.28 27.20 -15.94
CA TYR A 42 52.51 28.43 -15.72
C TYR A 42 51.87 29.01 -16.95
N GLU A 43 52.12 28.46 -18.14
CA GLU A 43 51.69 28.98 -19.44
C GLU A 43 52.07 30.45 -19.69
N LEU A 44 53.20 30.90 -19.09
CA LEU A 44 53.70 32.25 -19.16
C LEU A 44 54.87 32.36 -20.16
N THR A 45 54.78 33.35 -21.06
CA THR A 45 55.91 33.74 -21.90
C THR A 45 56.84 34.69 -21.12
N TYR A 46 58.07 34.87 -21.62
CA TYR A 46 59.00 35.81 -21.01
C TYR A 46 58.44 37.25 -20.99
N SER A 47 57.71 37.66 -22.01
CA SER A 47 57.10 38.99 -22.09
C SER A 47 56.04 39.16 -20.99
N ASP A 48 55.17 38.17 -20.84
CA ASP A 48 54.08 38.17 -19.81
C ASP A 48 54.68 38.22 -18.41
N ALA A 49 55.76 37.46 -18.18
CA ALA A 49 56.44 37.42 -16.87
C ALA A 49 57.20 38.73 -16.56
N ALA A 50 57.68 39.48 -17.61
CA ALA A 50 58.33 40.74 -17.44
C ALA A 50 57.39 41.89 -17.07
N GLU A 51 56.10 41.80 -17.46
CA GLU A 51 55.05 42.75 -17.14
C GLU A 51 54.45 42.55 -15.74
N LEU A 52 54.72 41.42 -15.10
CA LEU A 52 54.21 41.16 -13.74
C LEU A 52 54.91 42.05 -12.71
N GLU A 53 54.15 42.95 -12.10
CA GLU A 53 54.61 43.76 -10.97
C GLU A 53 54.90 42.86 -9.74
N ARG A 54 56.02 43.08 -9.09
CA ARG A 54 56.33 42.41 -7.83
C ARG A 54 55.61 43.11 -6.72
N PRO A 55 54.89 42.34 -5.88
CA PRO A 55 54.25 42.90 -4.67
C PRO A 55 55.32 43.57 -3.76
N GLU A 56 54.95 44.71 -3.16
CA GLU A 56 55.81 45.38 -2.17
C GLU A 56 56.11 44.39 -1.03
N GLY A 57 57.41 44.28 -0.68
CA GLY A 57 57.87 43.35 0.38
C GLY A 57 58.05 41.88 -0.07
N PHE A 58 58.08 41.61 -1.40
CA PHE A 58 58.31 40.26 -1.91
C PHE A 58 59.76 39.79 -1.60
N GLU A 59 59.86 38.78 -0.74
CA GLU A 59 61.12 38.07 -0.44
C GLU A 59 61.13 36.73 -1.16
N TYR A 60 62.08 36.51 -2.04
CA TYR A 60 62.24 35.28 -2.81
C TYR A 60 62.41 34.03 -1.95
N SER A 61 63.15 34.19 -0.83
CA SER A 61 63.37 33.10 0.12
C SER A 61 62.11 32.62 0.78
N SER A 62 61.28 33.53 1.27
CA SER A 62 60.02 33.22 1.95
C SER A 62 58.97 32.65 0.95
N ALA A 63 58.93 33.19 -0.26
CA ALA A 63 58.05 32.67 -1.32
C ALA A 63 58.39 31.25 -1.72
N THR A 64 59.69 30.92 -1.84
CA THR A 64 60.14 29.57 -2.19
C THR A 64 59.80 28.54 -1.09
N VAL A 65 59.94 28.91 0.16
CA VAL A 65 59.55 28.06 1.31
C VAL A 65 58.04 27.83 1.26
N ARG A 66 57.27 28.88 1.04
CA ARG A 66 55.78 28.80 0.98
C ARG A 66 55.28 27.94 -0.17
N ILE A 67 55.90 28.05 -1.35
CA ILE A 67 55.58 27.18 -2.50
C ILE A 67 55.85 25.72 -2.17
N LYS A 68 56.97 25.43 -1.48
CA LYS A 68 57.32 24.08 -1.08
C LYS A 68 56.29 23.53 -0.09
N GLU A 69 55.93 24.30 0.94
CA GLU A 69 54.90 23.92 1.91
C GLU A 69 53.56 23.62 1.25
N LEU A 70 53.12 24.48 0.31
CA LEU A 70 51.86 24.28 -0.44
C LEU A 70 51.91 23.04 -1.31
N LYS A 71 53.02 22.79 -2.02
CA LYS A 71 53.21 21.57 -2.82
C LYS A 71 53.20 20.31 -1.96
N ASP A 72 53.84 20.35 -0.79
CA ASP A 72 53.84 19.22 0.14
C ASP A 72 52.43 19.00 0.74
N SER A 73 51.70 20.07 1.03
CA SER A 73 50.29 19.99 1.46
C SER A 73 49.37 19.41 0.38
N ILE A 74 49.54 19.82 -0.88
CA ILE A 74 48.79 19.27 -2.02
C ILE A 74 49.10 17.76 -2.19
N ARG A 75 50.38 17.36 -2.05
CA ARG A 75 50.78 15.95 -2.10
C ARG A 75 50.20 15.13 -0.95
N ALA A 76 50.10 15.72 0.24
CA ALA A 76 49.54 15.06 1.42
C ALA A 76 48.02 14.82 1.28
N LEU A 77 47.32 15.64 0.50
CA LEU A 77 45.89 15.43 0.17
C LEU A 77 45.66 14.22 -0.74
N GLY A 78 46.67 13.72 -1.43
CA GLY A 78 46.56 12.57 -2.33
C GLY A 78 45.68 12.82 -3.55
N ASN A 79 45.15 11.75 -4.13
CA ASN A 79 44.19 11.84 -5.23
C ASN A 79 42.81 12.26 -4.70
N ILE A 80 42.53 13.55 -4.77
CA ILE A 80 41.19 14.06 -4.45
C ILE A 80 40.27 13.80 -5.66
N ASN A 81 39.25 12.99 -5.44
CA ASN A 81 38.19 12.83 -6.43
C ASN A 81 37.25 14.05 -6.35
N ILE A 82 37.43 15.02 -7.21
CA ILE A 82 36.60 16.25 -7.24
C ILE A 82 35.14 15.91 -7.58
N ASP A 83 34.92 14.88 -8.40
CA ASP A 83 33.58 14.41 -8.79
C ASP A 83 32.79 13.86 -7.59
N SER A 84 33.51 13.38 -6.54
CA SER A 84 32.84 12.90 -5.32
C SER A 84 32.12 13.99 -4.53
N ILE A 85 32.46 15.25 -4.71
CA ILE A 85 31.77 16.39 -4.06
C ILE A 85 30.40 16.58 -4.69
N GLU A 86 30.31 16.51 -6.00
CA GLU A 86 29.06 16.63 -6.74
C GLU A 86 28.16 15.39 -6.53
N GLU A 87 28.79 14.21 -6.55
CA GLU A 87 28.10 12.96 -6.23
C GLU A 87 27.54 12.96 -4.79
N TYR A 88 28.32 13.40 -3.81
CA TYR A 88 27.84 13.55 -2.43
C TYR A 88 26.66 14.51 -2.33
N LYS A 89 26.69 15.63 -3.03
CA LYS A 89 25.59 16.61 -3.06
C LYS A 89 24.30 15.98 -3.59
N ASN A 90 24.41 15.29 -4.72
CA ASN A 90 23.26 14.60 -5.35
C ASN A 90 22.69 13.50 -4.45
N VAL A 91 23.57 12.68 -3.85
CA VAL A 91 23.17 11.61 -2.92
C VAL A 91 22.52 12.22 -1.67
N LYS A 92 23.07 13.31 -1.14
CA LYS A 92 22.51 13.98 0.03
C LYS A 92 21.13 14.57 -0.24
N GLU A 93 20.94 15.26 -1.36
CA GLU A 93 19.63 15.81 -1.77
C GLU A 93 18.59 14.69 -1.90
N ARG A 94 18.98 13.57 -2.50
CA ARG A 94 18.11 12.40 -2.63
C ARG A 94 17.79 11.77 -1.26
N PHE A 95 18.78 11.67 -0.39
CA PHE A 95 18.60 11.15 0.97
C PHE A 95 17.65 12.02 1.78
N ASP A 96 17.85 13.36 1.76
CA ASP A 96 16.99 14.31 2.47
C ASP A 96 15.55 14.24 1.94
N PHE A 97 15.36 14.18 0.63
CA PHE A 97 14.06 14.01 0.00
C PHE A 97 13.37 12.71 0.44
N LEU A 98 14.07 11.58 0.36
CA LEU A 98 13.52 10.28 0.76
C LEU A 98 13.22 10.22 2.26
N THR A 99 14.02 10.88 3.09
CA THR A 99 13.80 10.94 4.54
C THR A 99 12.49 11.68 4.86
N VAL A 100 12.24 12.80 4.19
CA VAL A 100 10.97 13.54 4.35
C VAL A 100 9.79 12.68 3.89
N GLN A 101 9.89 12.06 2.71
CA GLN A 101 8.82 11.19 2.21
C GLN A 101 8.54 9.99 3.13
N THR A 102 9.57 9.36 3.66
CA THR A 102 9.41 8.26 4.61
C THR A 102 8.70 8.72 5.88
N SER A 103 9.10 9.88 6.43
CA SER A 103 8.44 10.44 7.60
C SER A 103 6.96 10.76 7.35
N ASP A 104 6.62 11.31 6.18
CA ASP A 104 5.24 11.62 5.82
C ASP A 104 4.39 10.34 5.64
N LEU A 105 4.98 9.30 5.03
CA LEU A 105 4.32 8.00 4.90
C LEU A 105 4.10 7.32 6.25
N GLU A 106 5.06 7.40 7.17
CA GLU A 106 4.93 6.87 8.53
C GLU A 106 3.81 7.58 9.31
N LYS A 107 3.70 8.91 9.18
CA LYS A 107 2.59 9.66 9.77
C LYS A 107 1.25 9.25 9.18
N SER A 108 1.16 9.20 7.85
CA SER A 108 -0.07 8.79 7.16
C SER A 108 -0.47 7.37 7.53
N LYS A 109 0.49 6.47 7.70
CA LYS A 109 0.24 5.11 8.18
C LYS A 109 -0.33 5.12 9.59
N ALA A 110 0.26 5.87 10.50
CA ALA A 110 -0.22 5.96 11.88
C ALA A 110 -1.65 6.54 11.97
N GLU A 111 -1.96 7.55 11.13
CA GLU A 111 -3.32 8.10 11.03
C GLU A 111 -4.31 7.07 10.51
N LEU A 112 -3.94 6.29 9.48
CA LEU A 112 -4.78 5.21 8.97
C LEU A 112 -4.98 4.09 9.99
N ASP A 113 -3.94 3.68 10.70
CA ASP A 113 -4.04 2.66 11.75
C ASP A 113 -5.02 3.12 12.84
N SER A 114 -4.96 4.39 13.26
CA SER A 114 -5.90 4.97 14.23
C SER A 114 -7.36 4.97 13.72
N VAL A 115 -7.58 5.30 12.45
CA VAL A 115 -8.92 5.26 11.83
C VAL A 115 -9.45 3.83 11.77
N ILE A 116 -8.58 2.86 11.44
CA ILE A 116 -8.97 1.45 11.43
C ILE A 116 -9.39 0.97 12.81
N GLU A 117 -8.63 1.32 13.87
CA GLU A 117 -8.97 0.97 15.26
C GLU A 117 -10.33 1.57 15.65
N GLU A 118 -10.56 2.85 15.36
CA GLU A 118 -11.85 3.50 15.64
C GLU A 118 -13.02 2.82 14.88
N MET A 119 -12.80 2.50 13.60
CA MET A 119 -13.81 1.78 12.82
C MET A 119 -14.09 0.39 13.37
N MET A 120 -13.08 -0.34 13.80
CA MET A 120 -13.25 -1.67 14.41
C MET A 120 -14.04 -1.60 15.71
N ASP A 121 -13.77 -0.59 16.55
CA ASP A 121 -14.54 -0.36 17.77
C ASP A 121 -16.02 -0.06 17.50
N ILE A 122 -16.29 0.79 16.51
CA ILE A 122 -17.66 1.11 16.08
C ILE A 122 -18.36 -0.15 15.53
N MET A 123 -17.66 -0.91 14.67
CA MET A 123 -18.20 -2.16 14.11
C MET A 123 -18.55 -3.18 15.22
N GLN A 124 -17.66 -3.34 16.19
CA GLN A 124 -17.84 -4.27 17.29
C GLN A 124 -19.07 -3.89 18.16
N LYS A 125 -19.22 -2.63 18.49
CA LYS A 125 -20.39 -2.11 19.23
C LYS A 125 -21.69 -2.31 18.44
N ASN A 126 -21.70 -1.88 17.17
CA ASN A 126 -22.88 -2.03 16.32
C ASN A 126 -23.25 -3.49 16.12
N PHE A 127 -22.27 -4.37 15.90
CA PHE A 127 -22.55 -5.80 15.77
C PHE A 127 -23.17 -6.37 17.05
N ALA A 128 -22.59 -6.06 18.21
CA ALA A 128 -23.08 -6.58 19.49
C ALA A 128 -24.52 -6.11 19.78
N GLU A 129 -24.86 -4.88 19.43
CA GLU A 129 -26.22 -4.34 19.56
C GLU A 129 -27.19 -5.03 18.60
N GLN A 130 -26.84 -5.12 17.31
CA GLN A 130 -27.69 -5.76 16.31
C GLN A 130 -27.85 -7.25 16.57
N PHE A 131 -26.79 -7.91 17.01
CA PHE A 131 -26.85 -9.32 17.38
C PHE A 131 -27.87 -9.59 18.50
N LYS A 132 -27.92 -8.75 19.52
CA LYS A 132 -28.92 -8.86 20.61
C LYS A 132 -30.35 -8.69 20.06
N ILE A 133 -30.56 -7.69 19.18
CA ILE A 133 -31.87 -7.43 18.59
C ILE A 133 -32.31 -8.62 17.72
N ILE A 134 -31.41 -9.13 16.87
CA ILE A 134 -31.68 -10.30 16.03
C ILE A 134 -31.97 -11.54 16.90
N ASN A 135 -31.20 -11.76 17.96
CA ASN A 135 -31.41 -12.91 18.85
C ASN A 135 -32.79 -12.89 19.52
N ILE A 136 -33.22 -11.73 20.00
CA ILE A 136 -34.58 -11.55 20.57
C ILE A 136 -35.63 -11.80 19.49
N GLY A 137 -35.45 -11.20 18.31
CA GLY A 137 -36.36 -11.41 17.17
C GLY A 137 -36.42 -12.87 16.74
N PHE A 138 -35.27 -13.56 16.70
CA PHE A 138 -35.18 -14.96 16.32
C PHE A 138 -35.98 -15.87 17.27
N ASN A 139 -35.83 -15.68 18.57
CA ASN A 139 -36.62 -16.44 19.55
C ASN A 139 -38.14 -16.22 19.35
N LYS A 140 -38.55 -14.98 19.11
CA LYS A 140 -39.95 -14.63 18.87
C LYS A 140 -40.50 -15.28 17.60
N VAL A 141 -39.82 -15.11 16.47
CA VAL A 141 -40.18 -15.67 15.19
C VAL A 141 -40.20 -17.20 15.23
N PHE A 142 -39.20 -17.80 15.85
CA PHE A 142 -39.16 -19.24 16.05
C PHE A 142 -40.37 -19.74 16.80
N SER A 143 -40.68 -19.13 17.95
CA SER A 143 -41.88 -19.52 18.74
C SER A 143 -43.20 -19.35 17.99
N GLU A 144 -43.36 -18.31 17.19
CA GLU A 144 -44.53 -18.09 16.33
C GLU A 144 -44.64 -19.17 15.25
N LEU A 145 -43.55 -19.47 14.53
CA LEU A 145 -43.53 -20.45 13.44
C LEU A 145 -43.74 -21.90 13.95
N PHE A 146 -43.07 -22.29 15.01
CA PHE A 146 -43.19 -23.65 15.56
C PHE A 146 -44.43 -23.84 16.43
N GLY A 147 -45.11 -22.74 16.77
CA GLY A 147 -46.24 -22.81 17.72
C GLY A 147 -45.80 -23.08 19.16
N GLY A 148 -44.63 -22.59 19.54
CA GLY A 148 -44.01 -22.73 20.82
C GLY A 148 -42.50 -23.06 20.72
N GLY A 149 -41.87 -23.37 21.86
CA GLY A 149 -40.46 -23.62 21.93
C GLY A 149 -39.59 -22.34 22.03
N SER A 150 -38.29 -22.45 21.88
CA SER A 150 -37.37 -21.34 21.96
C SER A 150 -36.17 -21.57 21.05
N ALA A 151 -35.55 -20.48 20.59
CA ALA A 151 -34.29 -20.56 19.88
C ALA A 151 -33.44 -19.35 20.20
N HIS A 152 -32.12 -19.52 20.20
CA HIS A 152 -31.19 -18.44 20.43
C HIS A 152 -29.87 -18.64 19.69
N LEU A 153 -29.20 -17.50 19.51
CA LEU A 153 -27.88 -17.42 18.91
C LEU A 153 -26.86 -17.19 20.01
N SER A 154 -25.72 -17.87 19.94
CA SER A 154 -24.58 -17.65 20.82
C SER A 154 -23.30 -17.46 20.02
N LEU A 155 -22.39 -16.65 20.55
CA LEU A 155 -21.08 -16.44 19.96
C LEU A 155 -20.12 -17.50 20.51
N THR A 156 -19.33 -18.12 19.65
CA THR A 156 -18.30 -19.10 20.06
C THR A 156 -17.14 -18.42 20.79
N GLU A 157 -16.84 -17.18 20.45
CA GLU A 157 -15.78 -16.36 21.04
C GLU A 157 -16.33 -14.97 21.42
N PRO A 158 -16.94 -14.83 22.62
CA PRO A 158 -17.57 -13.56 23.03
C PRO A 158 -16.61 -12.37 23.11
N ASP A 159 -15.32 -12.63 23.35
CA ASP A 159 -14.29 -11.59 23.49
C ASP A 159 -13.84 -11.04 22.12
N ASN A 160 -14.00 -11.81 21.06
CA ASN A 160 -13.67 -11.39 19.69
C ASN A 160 -14.91 -11.45 18.79
N VAL A 161 -15.81 -10.54 19.01
CA VAL A 161 -17.16 -10.53 18.42
C VAL A 161 -17.15 -10.52 16.89
N LEU A 162 -16.17 -9.85 16.25
CA LEU A 162 -16.12 -9.71 14.80
C LEU A 162 -15.60 -10.97 14.09
N GLU A 163 -14.79 -11.77 14.74
CA GLU A 163 -14.24 -13.02 14.18
C GLU A 163 -14.93 -14.26 14.73
N SER A 164 -15.82 -14.07 15.73
CA SER A 164 -16.53 -15.15 16.37
C SER A 164 -17.45 -15.88 15.40
N GLY A 165 -17.47 -17.21 15.49
CA GLY A 165 -18.53 -18.03 14.93
C GLY A 165 -19.87 -17.81 15.66
N ILE A 166 -20.98 -18.12 14.98
CA ILE A 166 -22.32 -18.06 15.57
C ILE A 166 -22.87 -19.48 15.65
N GLU A 167 -23.21 -19.93 16.86
CA GLU A 167 -23.91 -21.17 17.10
C GLU A 167 -25.41 -20.92 17.21
N ILE A 168 -26.20 -21.82 16.63
CA ILE A 168 -27.65 -21.78 16.66
C ILE A 168 -28.13 -22.94 17.53
N GLU A 169 -28.82 -22.62 18.62
CA GLU A 169 -29.45 -23.57 19.47
C GLU A 169 -30.96 -23.37 19.42
N ALA A 170 -31.69 -24.46 19.30
CA ALA A 170 -33.13 -24.43 19.19
C ALA A 170 -33.76 -25.57 20.02
N GLN A 171 -34.94 -25.27 20.59
CA GLN A 171 -35.76 -26.16 21.32
C GLN A 171 -37.16 -26.20 20.72
N PRO A 172 -37.41 -27.06 19.70
CA PRO A 172 -38.77 -27.25 19.17
C PRO A 172 -39.73 -27.76 20.29
N PRO A 173 -41.05 -27.51 20.14
CA PRO A 173 -42.02 -27.93 21.11
C PRO A 173 -41.90 -29.45 21.44
N GLY A 174 -41.88 -29.78 22.73
CA GLY A 174 -41.73 -31.15 23.20
C GLY A 174 -40.35 -31.80 23.13
N LYS A 175 -39.32 -31.04 22.71
CA LYS A 175 -37.94 -31.48 22.61
C LYS A 175 -37.04 -30.75 23.63
N LYS A 176 -35.83 -31.26 23.85
CA LYS A 176 -34.79 -30.56 24.60
C LYS A 176 -34.06 -29.58 23.71
N LEU A 177 -33.42 -28.58 24.31
CA LEU A 177 -32.51 -27.65 23.62
C LEU A 177 -31.38 -28.43 22.92
N GLN A 178 -31.16 -28.17 21.68
CA GLN A 178 -30.16 -28.86 20.83
C GLN A 178 -29.50 -27.86 19.85
N SER A 179 -28.27 -28.16 19.47
CA SER A 179 -27.61 -27.48 18.34
C SER A 179 -28.37 -27.76 17.04
N LEU A 180 -28.35 -26.79 16.13
CA LEU A 180 -28.98 -26.89 14.80
C LEU A 180 -28.63 -28.16 14.04
N THR A 181 -27.40 -28.68 14.23
CA THR A 181 -26.91 -29.89 13.54
C THR A 181 -27.62 -31.18 14.02
N LEU A 182 -28.20 -31.18 15.20
CA LEU A 182 -28.91 -32.32 15.79
C LEU A 182 -30.41 -32.34 15.47
N LEU A 183 -30.93 -31.30 14.87
CA LEU A 183 -32.32 -31.22 14.44
C LEU A 183 -32.57 -32.07 13.19
N SER A 184 -33.83 -32.51 13.01
CA SER A 184 -34.27 -33.16 11.79
C SER A 184 -34.15 -32.20 10.58
N GLY A 185 -34.12 -32.71 9.35
CA GLY A 185 -33.97 -31.89 8.12
C GLY A 185 -35.01 -30.79 8.02
N GLY A 186 -36.32 -31.12 8.26
CA GLY A 186 -37.41 -30.15 8.25
C GLY A 186 -37.30 -29.10 9.35
N GLU A 187 -36.99 -29.52 10.59
CA GLU A 187 -36.79 -28.60 11.72
C GLU A 187 -35.62 -27.66 11.49
N ARG A 188 -34.52 -28.16 10.91
CA ARG A 188 -33.36 -27.36 10.56
C ARG A 188 -33.70 -26.29 9.53
N ALA A 189 -34.43 -26.69 8.45
CA ALA A 189 -34.89 -25.76 7.43
C ALA A 189 -35.83 -24.70 8.02
N PHE A 190 -36.78 -25.13 8.88
CA PHE A 190 -37.72 -24.21 9.49
C PHE A 190 -37.06 -23.25 10.49
N THR A 191 -36.04 -23.72 11.23
CA THR A 191 -35.19 -22.87 12.11
C THR A 191 -34.42 -21.82 11.28
N ALA A 192 -33.85 -22.22 10.13
CA ALA A 192 -33.16 -21.30 9.24
C ALA A 192 -34.11 -20.23 8.65
N ILE A 193 -35.31 -20.62 8.30
CA ILE A 193 -36.38 -19.70 7.86
C ILE A 193 -36.76 -18.72 8.99
N ALA A 194 -36.86 -19.19 10.23
CA ALA A 194 -37.13 -18.33 11.38
C ALA A 194 -36.04 -17.27 11.57
N LEU A 195 -34.77 -17.67 11.41
CA LEU A 195 -33.63 -16.74 11.46
C LEU A 195 -33.66 -15.71 10.32
N LEU A 196 -33.96 -16.15 9.09
CA LEU A 196 -34.12 -15.25 7.94
C LEU A 196 -35.17 -14.16 8.23
N PHE A 197 -36.33 -14.54 8.71
CA PHE A 197 -37.39 -13.59 9.05
C PHE A 197 -37.04 -12.67 10.22
N ALA A 198 -36.30 -13.18 11.21
CA ALA A 198 -35.77 -12.36 12.31
C ALA A 198 -34.81 -11.26 11.79
N ILE A 199 -33.96 -11.59 10.84
CA ILE A 199 -33.05 -10.62 10.21
C ILE A 199 -33.85 -9.61 9.39
N LEU A 200 -34.83 -10.05 8.61
CA LEU A 200 -35.71 -9.17 7.82
C LEU A 200 -36.54 -8.23 8.72
N ASP A 201 -36.95 -8.66 9.92
CA ASP A 201 -37.68 -7.81 10.87
C ASP A 201 -36.84 -6.67 11.41
N VAL A 202 -35.53 -6.91 11.62
CA VAL A 202 -34.58 -5.88 12.05
C VAL A 202 -34.25 -4.91 10.92
N ARG A 203 -34.15 -5.42 9.69
CA ARG A 203 -33.80 -4.61 8.52
C ARG A 203 -34.67 -4.98 7.32
N PRO A 204 -35.93 -4.46 7.26
CA PRO A 204 -36.84 -4.76 6.18
C PRO A 204 -36.28 -4.38 4.81
N THR A 205 -36.38 -5.29 3.85
CA THR A 205 -36.03 -5.03 2.45
C THR A 205 -37.28 -4.71 1.65
N PRO A 206 -37.23 -3.90 0.59
CA PRO A 206 -38.38 -3.60 -0.24
C PRO A 206 -39.05 -4.85 -0.85
N PHE A 207 -38.21 -5.82 -1.22
CA PHE A 207 -38.64 -7.13 -1.72
C PHE A 207 -37.69 -8.23 -1.31
N CYS A 208 -38.16 -9.48 -1.31
CA CYS A 208 -37.38 -10.67 -1.02
C CYS A 208 -37.79 -11.79 -1.99
N ILE A 209 -36.79 -12.44 -2.60
CA ILE A 209 -36.99 -13.58 -3.50
C ILE A 209 -36.64 -14.85 -2.73
N LEU A 210 -37.60 -15.79 -2.68
CA LEU A 210 -37.43 -17.07 -1.96
C LEU A 210 -37.62 -18.20 -2.99
N ASP A 211 -36.60 -19.04 -3.13
CA ASP A 211 -36.56 -20.12 -4.11
C ASP A 211 -36.59 -21.48 -3.40
N GLU A 212 -37.75 -22.15 -3.39
CA GLU A 212 -38.01 -23.47 -2.81
C GLU A 212 -37.51 -23.69 -1.37
N ILE A 213 -37.45 -22.62 -0.54
CA ILE A 213 -36.87 -22.69 0.81
C ILE A 213 -37.67 -23.62 1.75
N GLU A 214 -38.95 -23.84 1.44
CA GLU A 214 -39.90 -24.71 2.16
C GLU A 214 -39.89 -26.17 1.68
N ALA A 215 -39.05 -26.55 0.72
CA ALA A 215 -39.05 -27.90 0.13
C ALA A 215 -38.88 -29.02 1.16
N ALA A 216 -38.12 -28.80 2.23
CA ALA A 216 -37.86 -29.76 3.29
C ALA A 216 -38.93 -29.78 4.40
N LEU A 217 -39.94 -28.89 4.34
CA LEU A 217 -41.01 -28.80 5.34
C LEU A 217 -42.11 -29.85 5.08
N ASP A 218 -42.71 -30.32 6.16
CA ASP A 218 -43.96 -31.07 6.08
C ASP A 218 -45.15 -30.11 5.78
N ASP A 219 -46.28 -30.67 5.39
CA ASP A 219 -47.45 -29.88 4.97
C ASP A 219 -47.95 -28.92 6.07
N ALA A 220 -47.95 -29.33 7.31
CA ALA A 220 -48.39 -28.50 8.43
C ALA A 220 -47.45 -27.27 8.63
N ASN A 221 -46.15 -27.46 8.48
CA ASN A 221 -45.16 -26.38 8.57
C ASN A 221 -45.16 -25.50 7.31
N VAL A 222 -45.51 -26.03 6.13
CA VAL A 222 -45.70 -25.22 4.90
C VAL A 222 -46.83 -24.22 5.10
N TYR A 223 -47.98 -24.63 5.68
CA TYR A 223 -49.05 -23.68 5.96
C TYR A 223 -48.68 -22.62 6.98
N ARG A 224 -47.95 -22.98 8.04
CA ARG A 224 -47.45 -22.00 9.03
C ARG A 224 -46.48 -21.00 8.41
N TYR A 225 -45.62 -21.48 7.52
CA TYR A 225 -44.71 -20.64 6.73
C TYR A 225 -45.48 -19.68 5.83
N ALA A 226 -46.49 -20.18 5.11
CA ALA A 226 -47.31 -19.39 4.21
C ALA A 226 -48.10 -18.31 4.97
N ASP A 227 -48.72 -18.64 6.10
CA ASP A 227 -49.36 -17.69 6.98
C ASP A 227 -48.44 -16.59 7.47
N TYR A 228 -47.20 -16.97 7.80
CA TYR A 228 -46.18 -16.00 8.24
C TYR A 228 -45.76 -15.06 7.11
N LEU A 229 -45.56 -15.59 5.91
CA LEU A 229 -45.32 -14.78 4.71
C LEU A 229 -46.43 -13.77 4.45
N HIS A 230 -47.68 -14.23 4.52
CA HIS A 230 -48.82 -13.35 4.32
C HIS A 230 -48.90 -12.23 5.36
N LYS A 231 -48.65 -12.54 6.65
CA LYS A 231 -48.57 -11.55 7.72
C LYS A 231 -47.45 -10.51 7.46
N TYR A 232 -46.29 -10.97 6.91
CA TYR A 232 -45.12 -10.13 6.67
C TYR A 232 -45.17 -9.33 5.38
N SER A 233 -46.04 -9.71 4.42
CA SER A 233 -46.19 -9.07 3.12
C SER A 233 -46.60 -7.59 3.19
N SER A 234 -47.13 -7.16 4.34
CA SER A 234 -47.44 -5.75 4.59
C SER A 234 -46.19 -4.84 4.64
N LYS A 235 -44.99 -5.42 4.92
CA LYS A 235 -43.72 -4.70 5.06
C LYS A 235 -42.74 -4.94 3.89
N THR A 236 -42.82 -6.14 3.29
CA THR A 236 -41.86 -6.60 2.26
C THR A 236 -42.64 -7.34 1.17
N GLN A 237 -42.38 -7.06 -0.09
CA GLN A 237 -42.90 -7.82 -1.20
C GLN A 237 -42.17 -9.15 -1.32
N PHE A 238 -42.88 -10.29 -1.22
CA PHE A 238 -42.27 -11.60 -1.44
C PHE A 238 -42.52 -12.08 -2.87
N ILE A 239 -41.48 -12.58 -3.51
CA ILE A 239 -41.52 -13.33 -4.77
C ILE A 239 -41.06 -14.75 -4.45
N VAL A 240 -42.00 -15.69 -4.48
CA VAL A 240 -41.72 -17.07 -4.04
C VAL A 240 -41.78 -18.00 -5.23
N VAL A 241 -40.71 -18.72 -5.49
CA VAL A 241 -40.69 -19.84 -6.42
C VAL A 241 -41.02 -21.09 -5.61
N THR A 242 -42.08 -21.80 -5.96
CA THR A 242 -42.57 -22.92 -5.19
C THR A 242 -43.32 -23.94 -6.04
N HIS A 243 -43.33 -25.17 -5.61
CA HIS A 243 -44.22 -26.23 -6.09
C HIS A 243 -45.20 -26.72 -5.01
N ARG A 244 -45.17 -26.08 -3.82
CA ARG A 244 -45.98 -26.48 -2.67
C ARG A 244 -47.35 -25.78 -2.70
N ARG A 245 -48.41 -26.57 -2.62
CA ARG A 245 -49.80 -26.08 -2.69
C ARG A 245 -50.11 -25.06 -1.58
N GLY A 246 -49.70 -25.35 -0.32
CA GLY A 246 -49.95 -24.45 0.80
C GLY A 246 -49.35 -23.05 0.61
N THR A 247 -48.16 -22.95 -0.02
CA THR A 247 -47.54 -21.66 -0.32
C THR A 247 -48.29 -20.94 -1.46
N MET A 248 -48.73 -21.68 -2.48
CA MET A 248 -49.52 -21.13 -3.60
C MET A 248 -50.85 -20.55 -3.14
N GLU A 249 -51.55 -21.25 -2.23
CA GLU A 249 -52.86 -20.82 -1.71
C GLU A 249 -52.79 -19.52 -0.90
N ALA A 250 -51.64 -19.20 -0.31
CA ALA A 250 -51.43 -17.98 0.46
C ALA A 250 -50.94 -16.78 -0.40
N ALA A 251 -50.67 -16.97 -1.67
CA ALA A 251 -50.20 -15.90 -2.56
C ALA A 251 -51.37 -15.01 -3.03
N ASN A 252 -51.12 -13.72 -3.22
CA ASN A 252 -52.09 -12.82 -3.84
C ASN A 252 -52.16 -13.03 -5.36
N ILE A 253 -51.02 -13.23 -5.99
CA ILE A 253 -50.89 -13.40 -7.45
C ILE A 253 -50.03 -14.64 -7.72
N LEU A 254 -50.53 -15.52 -8.58
CA LEU A 254 -49.79 -16.67 -9.10
C LEU A 254 -49.28 -16.39 -10.50
N TYR A 255 -48.03 -16.72 -10.71
CA TYR A 255 -47.40 -16.73 -12.03
C TYR A 255 -47.03 -18.17 -12.42
N GLY A 256 -47.77 -18.71 -13.41
CA GLY A 256 -47.43 -20.01 -13.98
C GLY A 256 -46.49 -19.87 -15.14
N VAL A 257 -45.38 -20.62 -15.10
CA VAL A 257 -44.41 -20.70 -16.21
C VAL A 257 -44.68 -21.98 -16.98
N THR A 258 -45.08 -21.87 -18.24
CA THR A 258 -45.38 -23.02 -19.11
C THR A 258 -44.55 -22.95 -20.38
N MET A 259 -44.38 -24.10 -21.03
CA MET A 259 -43.71 -24.23 -22.32
C MET A 259 -44.65 -24.85 -23.33
N GLN A 260 -45.34 -24.02 -24.11
CA GLN A 260 -46.23 -24.48 -25.18
C GLN A 260 -45.42 -24.91 -26.42
N GLU A 261 -44.32 -24.21 -26.71
CA GLU A 261 -43.39 -24.52 -27.77
C GLU A 261 -42.05 -24.86 -27.16
N LYS A 262 -41.36 -25.88 -27.69
CA LYS A 262 -40.06 -26.30 -27.16
C LYS A 262 -39.06 -25.14 -27.14
N GLY A 263 -38.51 -24.82 -25.97
CA GLY A 263 -37.52 -23.76 -25.77
C GLY A 263 -38.07 -22.36 -25.56
N ILE A 264 -39.40 -22.17 -25.58
CA ILE A 264 -40.05 -20.86 -25.37
C ILE A 264 -40.92 -20.92 -24.12
N SER A 265 -40.52 -20.25 -23.07
CA SER A 265 -41.29 -20.10 -21.83
C SER A 265 -42.35 -19.02 -22.00
N LYS A 266 -43.57 -19.32 -21.54
CA LYS A 266 -44.70 -18.39 -21.51
C LYS A 266 -45.16 -18.20 -20.08
N LEU A 267 -45.36 -16.93 -19.72
CA LEU A 267 -45.86 -16.56 -18.40
C LEU A 267 -47.35 -16.38 -18.42
N LEU A 268 -48.03 -16.99 -17.45
CA LEU A 268 -49.47 -16.85 -17.19
C LEU A 268 -49.61 -16.26 -15.80
N SER A 269 -50.45 -15.24 -15.62
CA SER A 269 -50.75 -14.66 -14.31
C SER A 269 -52.22 -14.91 -13.92
N LEU A 270 -52.39 -15.21 -12.65
CA LEU A 270 -53.71 -15.43 -12.04
C LEU A 270 -53.76 -14.62 -10.72
N ASN A 271 -54.71 -13.72 -10.62
CA ASN A 271 -55.01 -13.02 -9.37
C ASN A 271 -56.01 -13.89 -8.56
N ILE A 272 -55.58 -14.38 -7.40
CA ILE A 272 -56.40 -15.29 -6.58
C ILE A 272 -57.59 -14.58 -5.97
N ASP A 273 -57.44 -13.28 -5.63
CA ASP A 273 -58.52 -12.49 -5.03
C ASP A 273 -59.70 -12.25 -5.99
N GLU A 274 -59.46 -12.39 -7.31
CA GLU A 274 -60.51 -12.23 -8.36
C GLU A 274 -61.19 -13.56 -8.73
N VAL A 275 -60.62 -14.69 -8.34
CA VAL A 275 -61.16 -16.01 -8.61
C VAL A 275 -61.90 -16.47 -7.35
N ASN A 276 -63.21 -16.17 -7.29
CA ASN A 276 -64.06 -16.79 -6.28
C ASN A 276 -64.10 -18.31 -6.50
N LEU A 277 -63.24 -19.03 -5.77
CA LEU A 277 -63.28 -20.50 -5.65
C LEU A 277 -64.25 -20.91 -4.56
#